data_4160847ab2d612b8af05ccb379f06371
#
_entry.id   4160847ab2d612b8af05ccb379f06371
#
_cell.length_a   1.000
_cell.length_b   1.000
_cell.length_c   1.000
_cell.angle_alpha   90.00
_cell.angle_beta   90.00
_cell.angle_gamma   90.00
#
_symmetry.space_group_name_H-M   'P 1'
#
loop_
_entity.id
_entity.type
_entity.pdbx_description
1 polymer ?
#
loop_
_entity_poly.entity_id
_entity_poly.type
_entity_poly.pdbx_seq_one_letter_code
_entity_poly.pdbx_strand_id
1 'polypeptide(L)'
;MEPILQENPNRFVLFPIQHNDIWQMYKQAEASFWTAEEIDLSQDIKDWENLNDGERHFISHVLAFFAASDGIVNENLAINFMQEVQIPEARCFYGFQIMMENIHAETYSLLIDTYIKKQSEKDYLFNALETVPCVKKKGEWALKWINSENFTERLIAFAAVEGIFFSGSFCSIFWLKKRGLMPGLTFSNELISRDEGLHCDFACLLYSMLNNKLPESRVHEIIRDAVTFEQEFVTDALPVDLIGMNAKLMSQYIEFVADRLLVALGCSKIYNATNPFDFMEMISLQGKTNFFEKRVGEYQKAGVMGDKDKNVFSLDEDF
;
A
#
# COMPACT_ATOMS: atom_id res chain seq x y z
N MET A 1 27.87 11.10 6.27
CA MET A 1 27.26 9.81 6.69
C MET A 1 25.89 10.14 7.27
N GLU A 2 24.87 9.41 6.88
CA GLU A 2 23.49 9.67 7.30
C GLU A 2 23.28 9.21 8.75
N PRO A 3 22.70 10.03 9.64
CA PRO A 3 22.51 9.67 11.04
C PRO A 3 21.70 8.38 11.25
N ILE A 4 20.64 8.19 10.43
CA ILE A 4 19.77 7.03 10.55
C ILE A 4 20.43 5.71 10.13
N LEU A 5 21.57 5.78 9.41
CA LEU A 5 22.35 4.63 8.94
C LEU A 5 23.62 4.39 9.78
N GLN A 6 23.92 5.28 10.73
CA GLN A 6 25.09 5.08 11.59
C GLN A 6 24.90 3.92 12.53
N GLU A 7 25.95 3.13 12.70
CA GLU A 7 25.94 2.05 13.68
C GLU A 7 25.54 2.58 15.06
N ASN A 8 24.48 2.01 15.61
CA ASN A 8 23.96 2.38 16.92
C ASN A 8 24.16 1.18 17.88
N PRO A 9 25.09 1.27 18.83
CA PRO A 9 25.31 0.19 19.81
C PRO A 9 24.09 -0.05 20.69
N ASN A 10 23.21 0.94 20.85
CA ASN A 10 21.98 0.83 21.64
C ASN A 10 20.78 0.31 20.85
N ARG A 11 20.93 0.00 19.57
CA ARG A 11 19.82 -0.44 18.68
C ARG A 11 19.08 -1.71 19.12
N PHE A 12 19.64 -2.45 20.08
CA PHE A 12 19.04 -3.67 20.63
C PHE A 12 18.04 -3.40 21.77
N VAL A 13 17.97 -2.15 22.25
CA VAL A 13 17.11 -1.75 23.35
C VAL A 13 16.18 -0.64 22.87
N LEU A 14 14.86 -0.87 22.97
CA LEU A 14 13.88 0.04 22.43
C LEU A 14 13.71 1.32 23.27
N PHE A 15 13.75 1.20 24.58
CA PHE A 15 13.54 2.33 25.50
C PHE A 15 14.86 2.92 26.04
N PRO A 16 14.92 4.24 26.26
CA PRO A 16 13.85 5.22 26.05
C PRO A 16 13.66 5.54 24.58
N ILE A 17 12.42 5.86 24.17
CA ILE A 17 12.10 6.26 22.79
C ILE A 17 12.84 7.57 22.46
N GLN A 18 13.61 7.55 21.37
CA GLN A 18 14.39 8.68 20.88
C GLN A 18 13.70 9.43 19.73
N HIS A 19 12.95 8.71 18.89
CA HIS A 19 12.26 9.22 17.71
C HIS A 19 10.74 9.04 17.87
N ASN A 20 10.11 9.99 18.58
CA ASN A 20 8.70 9.89 18.93
C ASN A 20 7.78 9.96 17.70
N ASP A 21 8.15 10.68 16.66
CA ASP A 21 7.42 10.74 15.38
C ASP A 21 7.37 9.37 14.68
N ILE A 22 8.51 8.68 14.58
CA ILE A 22 8.59 7.31 14.08
C ILE A 22 7.78 6.35 14.96
N TRP A 23 7.92 6.49 16.29
CA TRP A 23 7.20 5.66 17.24
C TRP A 23 5.68 5.80 17.11
N GLN A 24 5.17 7.03 16.92
CA GLN A 24 3.75 7.25 16.71
C GLN A 24 3.24 6.62 15.41
N MET A 25 4.02 6.68 14.33
CA MET A 25 3.66 5.99 13.07
C MET A 25 3.61 4.47 13.26
N TYR A 26 4.57 3.90 13.98
CA TYR A 26 4.53 2.47 14.32
C TYR A 26 3.28 2.12 15.13
N LYS A 27 2.93 2.92 16.15
CA LYS A 27 1.70 2.70 16.94
C LYS A 27 0.42 2.87 16.12
N GLN A 28 0.44 3.76 15.14
CA GLN A 28 -0.66 3.90 14.18
C GLN A 28 -0.79 2.65 13.29
N ALA A 29 0.34 2.11 12.82
CA ALA A 29 0.37 0.88 12.05
C ALA A 29 -0.19 -0.30 12.87
N GLU A 30 0.30 -0.52 14.12
CA GLU A 30 -0.24 -1.55 15.01
C GLU A 30 -1.77 -1.42 15.23
N ALA A 31 -2.25 -0.18 15.42
CA ALA A 31 -3.66 0.08 15.63
C ALA A 31 -4.52 -0.25 14.40
N SER A 32 -3.93 -0.28 13.19
CA SER A 32 -4.60 -0.63 11.93
C SER A 32 -4.52 -2.10 11.54
N PHE A 33 -3.95 -2.95 12.38
CA PHE A 33 -3.80 -4.39 12.13
C PHE A 33 -5.12 -5.08 11.77
N TRP A 34 -5.06 -5.93 10.76
CA TRP A 34 -6.15 -6.78 10.29
C TRP A 34 -5.58 -8.08 9.70
N THR A 35 -6.44 -9.06 9.44
CA THR A 35 -6.05 -10.33 8.81
C THR A 35 -6.94 -10.65 7.61
N ALA A 36 -6.46 -11.52 6.72
CA ALA A 36 -7.19 -11.89 5.51
C ALA A 36 -8.56 -12.53 5.79
N GLU A 37 -8.71 -13.20 6.94
CA GLU A 37 -9.97 -13.83 7.38
C GLU A 37 -11.08 -12.81 7.72
N GLU A 38 -10.73 -11.53 7.88
CA GLU A 38 -11.72 -10.47 8.10
C GLU A 38 -12.48 -10.08 6.82
N ILE A 39 -12.03 -10.56 5.66
CA ILE A 39 -12.62 -10.25 4.34
C ILE A 39 -13.66 -11.29 3.98
N ASP A 40 -14.92 -10.88 3.89
CA ASP A 40 -16.01 -11.74 3.40
C ASP A 40 -16.15 -11.64 1.87
N LEU A 41 -15.83 -12.72 1.18
CA LEU A 41 -15.90 -12.85 -0.29
C LEU A 41 -17.19 -13.49 -0.79
N SER A 42 -18.12 -13.81 0.08
CA SER A 42 -19.32 -14.58 -0.28
C SER A 42 -20.22 -13.89 -1.32
N GLN A 43 -20.32 -12.56 -1.27
CA GLN A 43 -21.10 -11.78 -2.24
C GLN A 43 -20.35 -11.57 -3.57
N ASP A 44 -19.03 -11.54 -3.52
CA ASP A 44 -18.18 -11.27 -4.69
C ASP A 44 -18.30 -12.35 -5.77
N ILE A 45 -18.53 -13.60 -5.38
CA ILE A 45 -18.69 -14.72 -6.32
C ILE A 45 -19.86 -14.46 -7.27
N LYS A 46 -20.99 -13.99 -6.74
CA LYS A 46 -22.17 -13.65 -7.52
C LYS A 46 -21.94 -12.45 -8.43
N ASP A 47 -21.26 -11.42 -7.94
CA ASP A 47 -20.93 -10.26 -8.75
C ASP A 47 -19.96 -10.65 -9.86
N TRP A 48 -18.94 -11.46 -9.55
CA TRP A 48 -17.95 -11.96 -10.51
C TRP A 48 -18.59 -12.67 -11.71
N GLU A 49 -19.61 -13.52 -11.47
CA GLU A 49 -20.33 -14.22 -12.52
C GLU A 49 -21.09 -13.27 -13.46
N ASN A 50 -21.49 -12.10 -12.97
CA ASN A 50 -22.23 -11.10 -13.73
C ASN A 50 -21.34 -10.04 -14.41
N LEU A 51 -20.04 -9.97 -14.10
CA LEU A 51 -19.11 -9.09 -14.79
C LEU A 51 -18.92 -9.51 -16.24
N ASN A 52 -18.65 -8.54 -17.12
CA ASN A 52 -18.24 -8.84 -18.48
C ASN A 52 -16.78 -9.32 -18.56
N ASP A 53 -16.38 -9.83 -19.72
CA ASP A 53 -15.02 -10.38 -19.91
C ASP A 53 -13.92 -9.34 -19.73
N GLY A 54 -14.15 -8.09 -20.13
CA GLY A 54 -13.21 -6.98 -19.93
C GLY A 54 -13.01 -6.65 -18.46
N GLU A 55 -14.08 -6.62 -17.67
CA GLU A 55 -14.02 -6.38 -16.24
C GLU A 55 -13.29 -7.51 -15.51
N ARG A 56 -13.60 -8.75 -15.83
CA ARG A 56 -12.88 -9.92 -15.25
C ARG A 56 -11.40 -9.90 -15.62
N HIS A 57 -11.08 -9.61 -16.88
CA HIS A 57 -9.69 -9.50 -17.34
C HIS A 57 -8.96 -8.41 -16.56
N PHE A 58 -9.55 -7.23 -16.44
CA PHE A 58 -8.95 -6.09 -15.72
C PHE A 58 -8.66 -6.45 -14.26
N ILE A 59 -9.68 -6.93 -13.52
CA ILE A 59 -9.55 -7.26 -12.09
C ILE A 59 -8.50 -8.36 -11.88
N SER A 60 -8.54 -9.44 -12.69
CA SER A 60 -7.57 -10.53 -12.57
C SER A 60 -6.12 -10.05 -12.71
N HIS A 61 -5.85 -9.17 -13.65
CA HIS A 61 -4.50 -8.66 -13.92
C HIS A 61 -4.05 -7.62 -12.89
N VAL A 62 -4.96 -6.81 -12.35
CA VAL A 62 -4.67 -5.92 -11.21
C VAL A 62 -4.29 -6.74 -9.98
N LEU A 63 -5.05 -7.80 -9.67
CA LEU A 63 -4.73 -8.70 -8.55
C LEU A 63 -3.39 -9.41 -8.75
N ALA A 64 -3.10 -9.86 -9.96
CA ALA A 64 -1.82 -10.47 -10.31
C ALA A 64 -0.65 -9.48 -10.16
N PHE A 65 -0.86 -8.23 -10.53
CA PHE A 65 0.12 -7.15 -10.31
C PHE A 65 0.39 -6.94 -8.82
N PHE A 66 -0.64 -6.80 -8.00
CA PHE A 66 -0.50 -6.63 -6.56
C PHE A 66 0.24 -7.81 -5.92
N ALA A 67 -0.19 -9.04 -6.18
CA ALA A 67 0.45 -10.24 -5.63
C ALA A 67 1.95 -10.35 -5.98
N ALA A 68 2.33 -9.93 -7.19
CA ALA A 68 3.73 -9.91 -7.61
C ALA A 68 4.53 -8.76 -6.98
N SER A 69 3.90 -7.59 -6.82
CA SER A 69 4.56 -6.37 -6.31
C SER A 69 4.91 -6.47 -4.83
N ASP A 70 4.01 -7.01 -4.00
CA ASP A 70 4.25 -7.17 -2.56
C ASP A 70 5.45 -8.08 -2.28
N GLY A 71 5.68 -9.10 -3.10
CA GLY A 71 6.87 -9.93 -3.01
C GLY A 71 8.17 -9.14 -3.23
N ILE A 72 8.17 -8.23 -4.22
CA ILE A 72 9.33 -7.36 -4.51
C ILE A 72 9.51 -6.32 -3.41
N VAL A 73 8.43 -5.73 -2.90
CA VAL A 73 8.43 -4.78 -1.78
C VAL A 73 9.02 -5.45 -0.54
N ASN A 74 8.55 -6.63 -0.17
CA ASN A 74 9.04 -7.39 0.99
C ASN A 74 10.52 -7.73 0.90
N GLU A 75 11.00 -8.12 -0.29
CA GLU A 75 12.42 -8.40 -0.49
C GLU A 75 13.27 -7.15 -0.21
N ASN A 76 12.89 -5.99 -0.70
CA ASN A 76 13.59 -4.73 -0.43
C ASN A 76 13.55 -4.34 1.06
N LEU A 77 12.41 -4.47 1.72
CA LEU A 77 12.25 -4.19 3.14
C LEU A 77 13.17 -5.07 4.00
N ALA A 78 13.13 -6.38 3.77
CA ALA A 78 13.86 -7.35 4.55
C ALA A 78 15.38 -7.30 4.31
N ILE A 79 15.82 -7.20 3.06
CA ILE A 79 17.24 -7.27 2.68
C ILE A 79 17.94 -5.92 2.90
N ASN A 80 17.29 -4.80 2.59
CA ASN A 80 17.92 -3.50 2.61
C ASN A 80 17.50 -2.67 3.84
N PHE A 81 16.30 -2.13 3.85
CA PHE A 81 15.91 -1.11 4.82
C PHE A 81 15.97 -1.58 6.27
N MET A 82 15.50 -2.81 6.55
CA MET A 82 15.53 -3.36 7.90
C MET A 82 16.95 -3.54 8.44
N GLN A 83 17.93 -3.77 7.57
CA GLN A 83 19.34 -3.93 7.95
C GLN A 83 20.08 -2.60 8.02
N GLU A 84 19.82 -1.70 7.08
CA GLU A 84 20.56 -0.44 6.92
C GLU A 84 20.14 0.62 7.95
N VAL A 85 18.85 0.73 8.27
CA VAL A 85 18.35 1.72 9.23
C VAL A 85 18.62 1.25 10.66
N GLN A 86 19.40 2.05 11.40
CA GLN A 86 19.90 1.68 12.73
C GLN A 86 19.07 2.27 13.90
N ILE A 87 17.92 2.85 13.59
CA ILE A 87 16.99 3.41 14.58
C ILE A 87 16.02 2.31 15.03
N PRO A 88 15.97 1.97 16.36
CA PRO A 88 15.10 0.90 16.87
C PRO A 88 13.63 1.08 16.54
N GLU A 89 13.10 2.30 16.66
CA GLU A 89 11.70 2.63 16.36
C GLU A 89 11.38 2.39 14.87
N ALA A 90 12.30 2.73 13.97
CA ALA A 90 12.13 2.49 12.53
C ALA A 90 12.15 0.99 12.20
N ARG A 91 12.97 0.22 12.90
CA ARG A 91 13.00 -1.24 12.76
C ARG A 91 11.70 -1.90 13.24
N CYS A 92 11.08 -1.35 14.29
CA CYS A 92 9.73 -1.79 14.70
C CYS A 92 8.71 -1.55 13.59
N PHE A 93 8.74 -0.36 12.98
CA PHE A 93 7.85 -0.05 11.86
C PHE A 93 8.07 -0.99 10.67
N TYR A 94 9.29 -1.17 10.21
CA TYR A 94 9.60 -2.06 9.09
C TYR A 94 9.25 -3.51 9.37
N GLY A 95 9.46 -4.01 10.59
CA GLY A 95 9.06 -5.35 10.98
C GLY A 95 7.54 -5.54 10.89
N PHE A 96 6.77 -4.53 11.29
CA PHE A 96 5.33 -4.54 11.17
C PHE A 96 4.89 -4.40 9.71
N GLN A 97 5.52 -3.52 8.92
CA GLN A 97 5.25 -3.39 7.49
C GLN A 97 5.44 -4.72 6.76
N ILE A 98 6.57 -5.40 6.96
CA ILE A 98 6.84 -6.73 6.38
C ILE A 98 5.72 -7.73 6.72
N MET A 99 5.21 -7.70 7.95
CA MET A 99 4.09 -8.55 8.35
C MET A 99 2.81 -8.19 7.58
N MET A 100 2.52 -6.90 7.42
CA MET A 100 1.33 -6.46 6.69
C MET A 100 1.41 -6.79 5.20
N GLU A 101 2.59 -6.66 4.58
CA GLU A 101 2.80 -7.06 3.18
C GLU A 101 2.54 -8.57 2.96
N ASN A 102 2.86 -9.41 3.95
CA ASN A 102 2.51 -10.83 3.89
C ASN A 102 0.98 -11.03 3.94
N ILE A 103 0.26 -10.25 4.73
CA ILE A 103 -1.22 -10.29 4.80
C ILE A 103 -1.84 -9.76 3.51
N HIS A 104 -1.26 -8.71 2.90
CA HIS A 104 -1.67 -8.21 1.59
C HIS A 104 -1.50 -9.29 0.52
N ALA A 105 -0.32 -9.89 0.43
CA ALA A 105 -0.02 -10.97 -0.53
C ALA A 105 -0.94 -12.19 -0.35
N GLU A 106 -1.23 -12.59 0.89
CA GLU A 106 -2.22 -13.64 1.20
C GLU A 106 -3.60 -13.24 0.71
N THR A 107 -4.03 -12.02 0.97
CA THR A 107 -5.34 -11.51 0.55
C THR A 107 -5.49 -11.51 -0.98
N TYR A 108 -4.51 -11.02 -1.72
CA TYR A 108 -4.54 -11.05 -3.19
C TYR A 108 -4.56 -12.48 -3.73
N SER A 109 -3.83 -13.38 -3.10
CA SER A 109 -3.82 -14.80 -3.47
C SER A 109 -5.18 -15.43 -3.24
N LEU A 110 -5.85 -15.15 -2.12
CA LEU A 110 -7.20 -15.63 -1.81
C LEU A 110 -8.25 -15.05 -2.78
N LEU A 111 -8.13 -13.78 -3.17
CA LEU A 111 -9.00 -13.17 -4.16
C LEU A 111 -8.86 -13.87 -5.52
N ILE A 112 -7.65 -14.10 -6.00
CA ILE A 112 -7.39 -14.83 -7.26
C ILE A 112 -7.95 -16.25 -7.15
N ASP A 113 -7.66 -16.96 -6.06
CA ASP A 113 -8.13 -18.33 -5.86
C ASP A 113 -9.66 -18.45 -5.82
N THR A 114 -10.31 -17.44 -5.26
CA THR A 114 -11.77 -17.35 -5.13
C THR A 114 -12.43 -17.09 -6.47
N TYR A 115 -11.94 -16.13 -7.26
CA TYR A 115 -12.58 -15.71 -8.50
C TYR A 115 -12.24 -16.60 -9.68
N ILE A 116 -10.99 -17.02 -9.80
CA ILE A 116 -10.50 -17.81 -10.93
C ILE A 116 -10.66 -19.30 -10.63
N LYS A 117 -11.42 -20.00 -11.46
CA LYS A 117 -11.70 -21.44 -11.25
C LYS A 117 -10.76 -22.36 -12.02
N LYS A 118 -10.22 -21.88 -13.15
CA LYS A 118 -9.37 -22.67 -14.02
C LYS A 118 -7.92 -22.64 -13.55
N GLN A 119 -7.35 -23.82 -13.22
CA GLN A 119 -6.00 -23.92 -12.67
C GLN A 119 -4.93 -23.28 -13.57
N SER A 120 -4.98 -23.51 -14.88
CA SER A 120 -4.00 -22.92 -15.81
C SER A 120 -4.05 -21.39 -15.87
N GLU A 121 -5.18 -20.77 -15.55
CA GLU A 121 -5.33 -19.33 -15.46
C GLU A 121 -4.78 -18.81 -14.11
N LYS A 122 -5.03 -19.53 -13.02
CA LYS A 122 -4.38 -19.25 -11.73
C LYS A 122 -2.86 -19.30 -11.85
N ASP A 123 -2.33 -20.37 -12.44
CA ASP A 123 -0.88 -20.54 -12.63
C ASP A 123 -0.28 -19.41 -13.46
N TYR A 124 -1.00 -18.96 -14.49
CA TYR A 124 -0.61 -17.79 -15.30
C TYR A 124 -0.55 -16.50 -14.46
N LEU A 125 -1.58 -16.22 -13.66
CA LEU A 125 -1.68 -15.02 -12.85
C LEU A 125 -0.69 -15.02 -11.66
N PHE A 126 -0.51 -16.16 -10.99
CA PHE A 126 0.48 -16.28 -9.90
C PHE A 126 1.93 -16.20 -10.37
N ASN A 127 2.17 -16.39 -11.66
CA ASN A 127 3.49 -16.19 -12.26
C ASN A 127 3.58 -14.90 -13.08
N ALA A 128 2.85 -13.85 -12.68
CA ALA A 128 2.63 -12.65 -13.48
C ALA A 128 3.92 -11.88 -13.85
N LEU A 129 4.96 -11.93 -13.03
CA LEU A 129 6.27 -11.34 -13.36
C LEU A 129 6.89 -11.92 -14.64
N GLU A 130 6.58 -13.18 -14.97
CA GLU A 130 7.08 -13.84 -16.18
C GLU A 130 6.05 -13.90 -17.30
N THR A 131 4.77 -13.99 -16.95
CA THR A 131 3.68 -14.28 -17.89
C THR A 131 2.93 -13.05 -18.36
N VAL A 132 2.93 -11.96 -17.57
CA VAL A 132 2.16 -10.74 -17.85
C VAL A 132 3.11 -9.57 -18.14
N PRO A 133 3.28 -9.15 -19.41
CA PRO A 133 4.31 -8.18 -19.81
C PRO A 133 4.24 -6.84 -19.06
N CYS A 134 3.04 -6.32 -18.79
CA CYS A 134 2.87 -5.06 -18.08
C CYS A 134 3.26 -5.16 -16.60
N VAL A 135 3.01 -6.29 -15.96
CA VAL A 135 3.46 -6.56 -14.58
C VAL A 135 4.97 -6.69 -14.53
N LYS A 136 5.55 -7.44 -15.48
CA LYS A 136 7.01 -7.59 -15.62
C LYS A 136 7.70 -6.24 -15.73
N LYS A 137 7.19 -5.34 -16.57
CA LYS A 137 7.77 -4.01 -16.80
C LYS A 137 7.83 -3.16 -15.53
N LYS A 138 6.75 -3.15 -14.73
CA LYS A 138 6.72 -2.46 -13.42
C LYS A 138 7.66 -3.13 -12.41
N GLY A 139 7.67 -4.45 -12.37
CA GLY A 139 8.59 -5.23 -11.52
C GLY A 139 10.07 -4.96 -11.84
N GLU A 140 10.44 -4.94 -13.11
CA GLU A 140 11.81 -4.61 -13.55
C GLU A 140 12.23 -3.19 -13.11
N TRP A 141 11.32 -2.23 -13.16
CA TRP A 141 11.57 -0.88 -12.65
C TRP A 141 11.86 -0.90 -11.14
N ALA A 142 11.03 -1.58 -10.36
CA ALA A 142 11.22 -1.70 -8.91
C ALA A 142 12.55 -2.40 -8.57
N LEU A 143 12.85 -3.53 -9.22
CA LEU A 143 14.09 -4.29 -9.03
C LEU A 143 15.35 -3.47 -9.41
N LYS A 144 15.28 -2.65 -10.45
CA LYS A 144 16.38 -1.72 -10.82
C LYS A 144 16.75 -0.82 -9.64
N TRP A 145 15.75 -0.28 -8.93
CA TRP A 145 15.99 0.64 -7.81
C TRP A 145 16.40 -0.08 -6.52
N ILE A 146 15.87 -1.28 -6.25
CA ILE A 146 16.29 -2.12 -5.11
C ILE A 146 17.81 -2.37 -5.16
N ASN A 147 18.35 -2.51 -6.36
CA ASN A 147 19.78 -2.77 -6.56
C ASN A 147 20.64 -1.49 -6.65
N SER A 148 20.07 -0.29 -6.46
CA SER A 148 20.86 0.94 -6.38
C SER A 148 21.72 0.96 -5.11
N GLU A 149 22.98 1.36 -5.23
CA GLU A 149 23.89 1.54 -4.09
C GLU A 149 23.51 2.76 -3.23
N ASN A 150 22.74 3.71 -3.78
CA ASN A 150 22.35 4.93 -3.10
C ASN A 150 21.07 4.72 -2.28
N PHE A 151 21.21 4.70 -0.95
CA PHE A 151 20.08 4.57 -0.02
C PHE A 151 18.97 5.59 -0.29
N THR A 152 19.33 6.85 -0.55
CA THR A 152 18.35 7.93 -0.76
C THR A 152 17.54 7.71 -2.04
N GLU A 153 18.18 7.24 -3.13
CA GLU A 153 17.46 6.88 -4.36
C GLU A 153 16.52 5.70 -4.13
N ARG A 154 16.98 4.65 -3.41
CA ARG A 154 16.13 3.50 -3.08
C ARG A 154 14.91 3.93 -2.26
N LEU A 155 15.08 4.83 -1.29
CA LEU A 155 13.99 5.30 -0.44
C LEU A 155 12.93 6.09 -1.24
N ILE A 156 13.36 6.96 -2.16
CA ILE A 156 12.43 7.71 -3.03
C ILE A 156 11.72 6.78 -4.00
N ALA A 157 12.46 5.86 -4.62
CA ALA A 157 11.86 4.89 -5.53
C ALA A 157 10.87 3.96 -4.81
N PHE A 158 11.17 3.58 -3.57
CA PHE A 158 10.25 2.83 -2.72
C PHE A 158 8.97 3.64 -2.44
N ALA A 159 9.08 4.91 -2.06
CA ALA A 159 7.93 5.80 -1.90
C ALA A 159 7.12 5.96 -3.20
N ALA A 160 7.78 5.92 -4.36
CA ALA A 160 7.09 5.94 -5.66
C ALA A 160 6.34 4.64 -5.97
N VAL A 161 6.87 3.48 -5.57
CA VAL A 161 6.16 2.20 -5.68
C VAL A 161 4.90 2.22 -4.82
N GLU A 162 5.03 2.51 -3.53
CA GLU A 162 3.91 2.55 -2.57
C GLU A 162 2.87 3.64 -2.91
N GLY A 163 3.33 4.82 -3.31
CA GLY A 163 2.47 5.98 -3.53
C GLY A 163 1.94 6.12 -4.95
N ILE A 164 2.69 5.69 -6.00
CA ILE A 164 2.33 5.92 -7.41
C ILE A 164 1.93 4.63 -8.11
N PHE A 165 2.74 3.56 -8.04
CA PHE A 165 2.50 2.34 -8.81
C PHE A 165 1.23 1.58 -8.42
N PHE A 166 0.72 1.81 -7.22
CA PHE A 166 -0.55 1.24 -6.76
C PHE A 166 -1.74 2.17 -6.97
N SER A 167 -1.50 3.46 -7.24
CA SER A 167 -2.53 4.49 -7.22
C SER A 167 -3.65 4.27 -8.24
N GLY A 168 -3.30 3.96 -9.49
CA GLY A 168 -4.28 3.70 -10.55
C GLY A 168 -5.09 2.43 -10.30
N SER A 169 -4.45 1.39 -9.80
CA SER A 169 -5.10 0.12 -9.45
C SER A 169 -6.07 0.29 -8.27
N PHE A 170 -5.66 0.95 -7.19
CA PHE A 170 -6.55 1.26 -6.07
C PHE A 170 -7.74 2.12 -6.49
N CYS A 171 -7.49 3.17 -7.25
CA CYS A 171 -8.55 4.03 -7.79
C CYS A 171 -9.56 3.25 -8.65
N SER A 172 -9.07 2.31 -9.46
CA SER A 172 -9.90 1.44 -10.29
C SER A 172 -10.82 0.53 -9.46
N ILE A 173 -10.32 -0.02 -8.36
CA ILE A 173 -11.13 -0.85 -7.46
C ILE A 173 -12.12 0.02 -6.67
N PHE A 174 -11.76 1.24 -6.26
CA PHE A 174 -12.71 2.18 -5.67
C PHE A 174 -13.82 2.60 -6.65
N TRP A 175 -13.55 2.62 -7.94
CA TRP A 175 -14.57 2.81 -8.97
C TRP A 175 -15.59 1.66 -8.98
N LEU A 176 -15.16 0.42 -8.80
CA LEU A 176 -16.06 -0.73 -8.64
C LEU A 176 -16.94 -0.56 -7.40
N LYS A 177 -16.38 -0.05 -6.29
CA LYS A 177 -17.14 0.29 -5.08
C LYS A 177 -18.22 1.33 -5.36
N LYS A 178 -17.91 2.41 -6.10
CA LYS A 178 -18.88 3.43 -6.52
C LYS A 178 -20.01 2.81 -7.35
N ARG A 179 -19.75 1.77 -8.11
CA ARG A 179 -20.74 1.00 -8.87
C ARG A 179 -21.52 -0.03 -8.03
N GLY A 180 -21.18 -0.22 -6.76
CA GLY A 180 -21.81 -1.19 -5.86
C GLY A 180 -21.45 -2.65 -6.15
N LEU A 181 -20.27 -2.91 -6.71
CA LEU A 181 -19.79 -4.23 -7.12
C LEU A 181 -18.66 -4.73 -6.24
N MET A 182 -18.55 -6.06 -6.09
CA MET A 182 -17.40 -6.73 -5.49
C MET A 182 -17.10 -6.23 -4.06
N PRO A 183 -18.03 -6.32 -3.10
CA PRO A 183 -17.88 -5.72 -1.77
C PRO A 183 -16.68 -6.24 -0.98
N GLY A 184 -16.32 -7.52 -1.09
CA GLY A 184 -15.14 -8.08 -0.45
C GLY A 184 -13.85 -7.54 -1.03
N LEU A 185 -13.72 -7.51 -2.36
CA LEU A 185 -12.59 -6.90 -3.07
C LEU A 185 -12.43 -5.42 -2.70
N THR A 186 -13.52 -4.66 -2.71
CA THR A 186 -13.46 -3.23 -2.42
C THR A 186 -13.19 -2.93 -0.96
N PHE A 187 -13.64 -3.78 -0.04
CA PHE A 187 -13.30 -3.66 1.38
C PHE A 187 -11.82 -3.97 1.63
N SER A 188 -11.27 -5.04 1.03
CA SER A 188 -9.83 -5.31 1.12
C SER A 188 -9.01 -4.15 0.57
N ASN A 189 -9.44 -3.55 -0.54
CA ASN A 189 -8.81 -2.37 -1.14
C ASN A 189 -8.76 -1.17 -0.19
N GLU A 190 -9.80 -0.96 0.64
CA GLU A 190 -9.80 0.10 1.66
C GLU A 190 -8.74 -0.14 2.73
N LEU A 191 -8.62 -1.38 3.20
CA LEU A 191 -7.65 -1.75 4.22
C LEU A 191 -6.22 -1.63 3.69
N ILE A 192 -5.96 -2.22 2.53
CA ILE A 192 -4.64 -2.26 1.91
C ILE A 192 -4.20 -0.85 1.50
N SER A 193 -5.02 -0.09 0.78
CA SER A 193 -4.65 1.27 0.34
C SER A 193 -4.40 2.24 1.51
N ARG A 194 -5.04 2.03 2.64
CA ARG A 194 -4.76 2.75 3.88
C ARG A 194 -3.36 2.40 4.41
N ASP A 195 -3.02 1.12 4.43
CA ASP A 195 -1.72 0.65 4.90
C ASP A 195 -0.60 1.16 3.98
N GLU A 196 -0.77 1.07 2.66
CA GLU A 196 0.19 1.60 1.67
C GLU A 196 0.38 3.12 1.79
N GLY A 197 -0.69 3.85 2.10
CA GLY A 197 -0.59 5.28 2.40
C GLY A 197 0.32 5.57 3.60
N LEU A 198 0.22 4.76 4.65
CA LEU A 198 1.07 4.87 5.84
C LEU A 198 2.52 4.47 5.54
N HIS A 199 2.74 3.42 4.73
CA HIS A 199 4.06 2.99 4.29
C HIS A 199 4.77 4.08 3.46
N CYS A 200 4.04 4.71 2.55
CA CYS A 200 4.53 5.84 1.77
C CYS A 200 4.88 7.05 2.66
N ASP A 201 4.01 7.40 3.61
CA ASP A 201 4.24 8.49 4.56
C ASP A 201 5.47 8.22 5.45
N PHE A 202 5.68 6.97 5.84
CA PHE A 202 6.87 6.57 6.60
C PHE A 202 8.16 6.75 5.80
N ALA A 203 8.17 6.37 4.52
CA ALA A 203 9.30 6.61 3.64
C ALA A 203 9.61 8.11 3.50
N CYS A 204 8.58 8.95 3.39
CA CYS A 204 8.72 10.41 3.36
C CYS A 204 9.27 10.97 4.68
N LEU A 205 8.83 10.45 5.83
CA LEU A 205 9.36 10.82 7.14
C LEU A 205 10.86 10.51 7.23
N LEU A 206 11.27 9.28 6.88
CA LEU A 206 12.69 8.92 6.90
C LEU A 206 13.51 9.77 5.93
N TYR A 207 12.97 10.06 4.74
CA TYR A 207 13.62 10.97 3.80
C TYR A 207 13.83 12.36 4.40
N SER A 208 12.87 12.87 5.17
CA SER A 208 12.98 14.18 5.83
C SER A 208 14.14 14.24 6.86
N MET A 209 14.50 13.09 7.45
CA MET A 209 15.57 12.96 8.45
C MET A 209 16.97 12.85 7.83
N LEU A 210 17.08 12.70 6.52
CA LEU A 210 18.37 12.63 5.83
C LEU A 210 19.06 13.99 5.78
N ASN A 211 20.37 14.00 6.04
CA ASN A 211 21.20 15.20 5.91
C ASN A 211 21.58 15.47 4.45
N ASN A 212 21.80 14.42 3.67
CA ASN A 212 22.22 14.51 2.27
C ASN A 212 21.07 14.11 1.36
N LYS A 213 20.16 15.02 1.11
CA LYS A 213 19.05 14.82 0.19
C LYS A 213 19.52 14.84 -1.26
N LEU A 214 18.81 14.14 -2.13
CA LEU A 214 19.05 14.25 -3.56
C LEU A 214 18.75 15.67 -4.06
N PRO A 215 19.43 16.12 -5.12
CA PRO A 215 18.99 17.30 -5.85
C PRO A 215 17.53 17.14 -6.29
N GLU A 216 16.73 18.20 -6.17
CA GLU A 216 15.30 18.15 -6.52
C GLU A 216 15.08 17.67 -7.97
N SER A 217 15.97 18.06 -8.89
CA SER A 217 15.93 17.59 -10.29
C SER A 217 16.01 16.06 -10.41
N ARG A 218 16.77 15.40 -9.52
CA ARG A 218 16.88 13.94 -9.51
C ARG A 218 15.65 13.28 -8.93
N VAL A 219 15.07 13.87 -7.87
CA VAL A 219 13.77 13.41 -7.34
C VAL A 219 12.70 13.51 -8.42
N HIS A 220 12.62 14.65 -9.12
CA HIS A 220 11.69 14.87 -10.21
C HIS A 220 11.86 13.85 -11.35
N GLU A 221 13.10 13.47 -11.67
CA GLU A 221 13.38 12.45 -12.70
C GLU A 221 12.79 11.09 -12.30
N ILE A 222 13.04 10.63 -11.06
CA ILE A 222 12.53 9.36 -10.56
C ILE A 222 10.99 9.36 -10.56
N ILE A 223 10.36 10.43 -10.08
CA ILE A 223 8.92 10.54 -10.01
C ILE A 223 8.27 10.62 -11.39
N ARG A 224 8.84 11.37 -12.35
CA ARG A 224 8.33 11.40 -13.74
C ARG A 224 8.42 10.04 -14.42
N ASP A 225 9.51 9.33 -14.17
CA ASP A 225 9.69 7.98 -14.71
C ASP A 225 8.60 7.05 -14.16
N ALA A 226 8.36 7.04 -12.85
CA ALA A 226 7.29 6.27 -12.22
C ALA A 226 5.89 6.64 -12.76
N VAL A 227 5.59 7.92 -12.91
CA VAL A 227 4.30 8.40 -13.47
C VAL A 227 4.12 7.88 -14.89
N THR A 228 5.17 7.94 -15.72
CA THR A 228 5.10 7.45 -17.09
C THR A 228 4.76 5.96 -17.16
N PHE A 229 5.41 5.14 -16.32
CA PHE A 229 5.13 3.71 -16.24
C PHE A 229 3.71 3.42 -15.75
N GLU A 230 3.24 4.16 -14.75
CA GLU A 230 1.88 3.99 -14.22
C GLU A 230 0.81 4.42 -15.23
N GLN A 231 1.00 5.55 -15.91
CA GLN A 231 0.09 6.00 -16.97
C GLN A 231 0.02 4.99 -18.11
N GLU A 232 1.17 4.48 -18.59
CA GLU A 232 1.20 3.43 -19.61
C GLU A 232 0.47 2.16 -19.16
N PHE A 233 0.66 1.78 -17.90
CA PHE A 233 -0.01 0.60 -17.33
C PHE A 233 -1.54 0.72 -17.39
N VAL A 234 -2.12 1.85 -16.99
CA VAL A 234 -3.57 2.02 -16.88
C VAL A 234 -4.26 2.49 -18.18
N THR A 235 -3.49 2.92 -19.18
CA THR A 235 -4.06 3.37 -20.47
C THR A 235 -3.86 2.36 -21.59
N ASP A 236 -2.70 1.74 -21.67
CA ASP A 236 -2.30 0.94 -22.82
C ASP A 236 -2.21 -0.55 -22.48
N ALA A 237 -1.54 -0.88 -21.38
CA ALA A 237 -1.25 -2.28 -21.04
C ALA A 237 -2.45 -2.98 -20.39
N LEU A 238 -3.12 -2.28 -19.47
CA LEU A 238 -4.37 -2.72 -18.83
C LEU A 238 -5.37 -1.56 -18.78
N PRO A 239 -6.04 -1.27 -19.92
CA PRO A 239 -6.83 -0.04 -20.04
C PRO A 239 -8.01 0.01 -19.06
N VAL A 240 -8.10 1.10 -18.29
CA VAL A 240 -9.23 1.34 -17.36
C VAL A 240 -10.58 1.48 -18.07
N ASP A 241 -10.60 1.69 -19.39
CA ASP A 241 -11.81 1.66 -20.23
C ASP A 241 -12.55 0.32 -20.13
N LEU A 242 -11.82 -0.79 -19.86
CA LEU A 242 -12.40 -2.13 -19.66
C LEU A 242 -13.40 -2.18 -18.51
N ILE A 243 -13.26 -1.30 -17.51
CA ILE A 243 -14.18 -1.16 -16.38
C ILE A 243 -15.03 0.10 -16.46
N GLY A 244 -15.03 0.78 -17.58
CA GLY A 244 -15.82 1.99 -17.84
C GLY A 244 -15.28 3.26 -17.20
N MET A 245 -13.97 3.32 -16.86
CA MET A 245 -13.30 4.54 -16.41
C MET A 245 -12.70 5.31 -17.58
N ASN A 246 -12.52 6.61 -17.38
CA ASN A 246 -11.88 7.49 -18.35
C ASN A 246 -10.35 7.48 -18.18
N ALA A 247 -9.64 6.98 -19.18
CA ALA A 247 -8.17 6.86 -19.16
C ALA A 247 -7.46 8.22 -19.00
N LYS A 248 -8.01 9.30 -19.60
CA LYS A 248 -7.44 10.64 -19.47
C LYS A 248 -7.57 11.18 -18.03
N LEU A 249 -8.73 10.96 -17.40
CA LEU A 249 -8.93 11.35 -16.00
C LEU A 249 -8.05 10.51 -15.07
N MET A 250 -7.86 9.22 -15.38
CA MET A 250 -6.93 8.38 -14.61
C MET A 250 -5.49 8.89 -14.71
N SER A 251 -5.03 9.27 -15.89
CA SER A 251 -3.71 9.88 -16.07
C SER A 251 -3.55 11.16 -15.24
N GLN A 252 -4.56 12.02 -15.23
CA GLN A 252 -4.59 13.22 -14.39
C GLN A 252 -4.56 12.87 -12.89
N TYR A 253 -5.25 11.82 -12.47
CA TYR A 253 -5.25 11.36 -11.08
C TYR A 253 -3.86 10.89 -10.64
N ILE A 254 -3.16 10.15 -11.49
CA ILE A 254 -1.78 9.70 -11.22
C ILE A 254 -0.83 10.91 -11.07
N GLU A 255 -0.96 11.92 -11.93
CA GLU A 255 -0.20 13.18 -11.81
C GLU A 255 -0.51 13.92 -10.50
N PHE A 256 -1.77 13.95 -10.09
CA PHE A 256 -2.17 14.52 -8.80
C PHE A 256 -1.54 13.77 -7.61
N VAL A 257 -1.54 12.45 -7.64
CA VAL A 257 -0.89 11.62 -6.60
C VAL A 257 0.61 11.86 -6.56
N ALA A 258 1.27 11.95 -7.72
CA ALA A 258 2.68 12.24 -7.82
C ALA A 258 3.03 13.63 -7.24
N ASP A 259 2.24 14.66 -7.50
CA ASP A 259 2.42 15.99 -6.91
C ASP A 259 2.27 15.96 -5.38
N ARG A 260 1.37 15.16 -4.84
CA ARG A 260 1.24 14.97 -3.38
C ARG A 260 2.49 14.32 -2.79
N LEU A 261 3.02 13.29 -3.45
CA LEU A 261 4.25 12.64 -3.02
C LEU A 261 5.44 13.61 -3.07
N LEU A 262 5.57 14.40 -4.12
CA LEU A 262 6.63 15.43 -4.22
C LEU A 262 6.57 16.43 -3.06
N VAL A 263 5.39 16.92 -2.72
CA VAL A 263 5.21 17.82 -1.56
C VAL A 263 5.59 17.14 -0.26
N ALA A 264 5.21 15.87 -0.06
CA ALA A 264 5.59 15.09 1.12
C ALA A 264 7.12 14.86 1.22
N LEU A 265 7.80 14.76 0.09
CA LEU A 265 9.27 14.70 0.00
C LEU A 265 9.94 16.09 0.16
N GLY A 266 9.17 17.17 0.30
CA GLY A 266 9.68 18.54 0.42
C GLY A 266 10.14 19.15 -0.91
N CYS A 267 9.63 18.64 -2.05
CA CYS A 267 9.91 19.11 -3.38
C CYS A 267 8.74 19.91 -3.97
N SER A 268 9.02 20.71 -5.00
CA SER A 268 8.00 21.40 -5.77
C SER A 268 7.20 20.44 -6.65
N LYS A 269 5.93 20.78 -6.90
CA LYS A 269 5.06 20.03 -7.82
C LYS A 269 5.57 20.13 -9.26
N ILE A 270 5.33 19.09 -10.03
CA ILE A 270 5.67 19.04 -11.47
C ILE A 270 4.45 19.32 -12.33
N TYR A 271 3.32 18.68 -12.00
CA TYR A 271 2.13 18.62 -12.85
C TYR A 271 1.11 19.69 -12.49
N ASN A 272 1.04 20.11 -11.24
CA ASN A 272 0.00 20.99 -10.69
C ASN A 272 -1.42 20.47 -10.99
N ALA A 273 -1.57 19.15 -10.99
CA ALA A 273 -2.82 18.48 -11.30
C ALA A 273 -3.80 18.54 -10.11
N THR A 274 -5.10 18.57 -10.43
CA THR A 274 -6.17 18.45 -9.44
C THR A 274 -6.79 17.07 -9.49
N ASN A 275 -7.34 16.59 -8.37
CA ASN A 275 -8.03 15.30 -8.32
C ASN A 275 -9.29 15.35 -9.20
N PRO A 276 -9.38 14.52 -10.25
CA PRO A 276 -10.55 14.50 -11.14
C PRO A 276 -11.69 13.60 -10.63
N PHE A 277 -11.47 12.83 -9.56
CA PHE A 277 -12.41 11.85 -9.03
C PHE A 277 -12.95 12.25 -7.66
N ASP A 278 -14.20 12.64 -7.60
CA ASP A 278 -14.91 13.04 -6.38
C ASP A 278 -14.93 11.92 -5.32
N PHE A 279 -15.10 10.66 -5.75
CA PHE A 279 -15.11 9.51 -4.84
C PHE A 279 -13.75 9.27 -4.16
N MET A 280 -12.64 9.66 -4.79
CA MET A 280 -11.31 9.56 -4.19
C MET A 280 -11.05 10.67 -3.16
N GLU A 281 -11.71 11.81 -3.25
CA GLU A 281 -11.65 12.85 -2.21
C GLU A 281 -12.34 12.40 -0.92
N MET A 282 -13.49 11.75 -1.02
CA MET A 282 -14.22 11.21 0.14
C MET A 282 -13.40 10.15 0.89
N ILE A 283 -12.67 9.30 0.16
CA ILE A 283 -11.79 8.28 0.75
C ILE A 283 -10.62 8.93 1.49
N SER A 284 -10.01 9.96 0.92
CA SER A 284 -8.92 10.72 1.54
C SER A 284 -9.38 11.44 2.82
N LEU A 285 -10.60 11.95 2.86
CA LEU A 285 -11.19 12.56 4.05
C LEU A 285 -11.49 11.51 5.14
N GLN A 286 -11.99 10.35 4.76
CA GLN A 286 -12.22 9.24 5.69
C GLN A 286 -10.92 8.70 6.29
N GLY A 287 -9.83 8.72 5.54
CA GLY A 287 -8.48 8.37 6.05
C GLY A 287 -7.92 9.41 7.03
N LYS A 288 -8.34 10.69 6.91
CA LYS A 288 -7.91 11.77 7.82
C LYS A 288 -8.80 11.94 9.05
N THR A 289 -10.10 11.57 8.94
CA THR A 289 -11.06 11.64 10.04
C THR A 289 -11.03 10.33 10.82
N ASN A 290 -10.36 10.37 11.95
CA ASN A 290 -10.50 9.44 13.07
C ASN A 290 -10.45 7.95 12.71
N PHE A 291 -9.27 7.50 12.34
CA PHE A 291 -8.90 6.10 12.41
C PHE A 291 -9.43 5.41 13.70
N PHE A 292 -9.32 6.06 14.86
CA PHE A 292 -9.84 5.55 16.14
C PHE A 292 -11.36 5.54 16.22
N GLU A 293 -12.07 6.54 15.68
CA GLU A 293 -13.54 6.57 15.72
C GLU A 293 -14.16 5.57 14.74
N LYS A 294 -13.59 5.41 13.54
CA LYS A 294 -14.08 4.46 12.54
C LYS A 294 -13.93 3.02 13.03
N ARG A 295 -12.81 2.69 13.69
CA ARG A 295 -12.57 1.36 14.24
C ARG A 295 -13.46 1.03 15.44
N VAL A 296 -13.81 2.01 16.26
CA VAL A 296 -14.77 1.84 17.37
C VAL A 296 -16.20 1.64 16.87
N GLY A 297 -16.55 2.24 15.71
CA GLY A 297 -17.87 2.10 15.08
C GLY A 297 -18.06 0.81 14.28
N GLU A 298 -17.02 0.32 13.60
CA GLU A 298 -17.11 -0.83 12.71
C GLU A 298 -16.53 -2.13 13.32
N TYR A 299 -15.66 -2.02 14.33
CA TYR A 299 -15.01 -3.14 15.00
C TYR A 299 -15.25 -3.11 16.50
N GLN A 300 -16.42 -3.52 16.91
CA GLN A 300 -16.63 -3.90 18.31
C GLN A 300 -15.99 -5.26 18.55
N LYS A 301 -14.76 -5.29 19.07
CA LYS A 301 -14.26 -6.52 19.70
C LYS A 301 -15.25 -6.89 20.78
N ALA A 302 -15.71 -8.13 20.76
CA ALA A 302 -16.58 -8.64 21.81
C ALA A 302 -15.96 -8.30 23.19
N GLY A 303 -16.71 -7.58 24.03
CA GLY A 303 -16.28 -7.18 25.37
C GLY A 303 -15.70 -5.77 25.53
N VAL A 304 -15.41 -5.00 24.46
CA VAL A 304 -14.83 -3.64 24.60
C VAL A 304 -15.87 -2.60 25.07
N MET A 305 -17.16 -2.83 24.77
CA MET A 305 -18.29 -1.99 25.21
C MET A 305 -19.14 -2.68 26.28
N GLY A 306 -18.69 -3.81 26.83
CA GLY A 306 -19.30 -4.42 28.00
C GLY A 306 -19.07 -3.56 29.23
N ASP A 307 -20.07 -3.54 30.13
CA ASP A 307 -20.00 -2.83 31.41
C ASP A 307 -18.65 -3.06 32.08
N LYS A 308 -17.90 -1.99 32.30
CA LYS A 308 -16.59 -2.02 32.95
C LYS A 308 -16.66 -2.65 34.35
N ASP A 309 -17.83 -2.66 34.96
CA ASP A 309 -18.07 -3.25 36.27
C ASP A 309 -18.19 -4.79 36.28
N LYS A 310 -18.25 -5.42 35.08
CA LYS A 310 -18.29 -6.89 34.97
C LYS A 310 -16.95 -7.55 34.68
N ASN A 311 -15.91 -6.77 34.40
CA ASN A 311 -14.56 -7.24 34.09
C ASN A 311 -13.58 -6.92 35.23
N VAL A 312 -14.01 -6.95 36.48
CA VAL A 312 -13.09 -6.88 37.61
C VAL A 312 -12.46 -8.25 37.79
N PHE A 313 -11.16 -8.32 37.58
CA PHE A 313 -10.37 -9.50 37.87
C PHE A 313 -10.38 -9.67 39.43
N SER A 314 -11.10 -10.66 39.95
CA SER A 314 -11.07 -11.03 41.36
C SER A 314 -9.99 -12.10 41.55
N LEU A 315 -9.09 -11.86 42.51
CA LEU A 315 -8.09 -12.84 42.93
C LEU A 315 -8.65 -13.87 43.95
N ASP A 316 -9.93 -13.74 44.31
CA ASP A 316 -10.60 -14.52 45.39
C ASP A 316 -11.57 -15.56 44.82
N GLU A 317 -11.49 -15.95 43.55
CA GLU A 317 -12.26 -17.08 43.05
C GLU A 317 -11.50 -18.39 43.36
N ASP A 318 -12.05 -19.16 44.30
CA ASP A 318 -11.62 -20.54 44.59
C ASP A 318 -11.84 -21.44 43.35
N PHE A 319 -10.81 -22.16 42.98
CA PHE A 319 -10.80 -23.20 41.91
C PHE A 319 -11.47 -24.48 42.40
#